data_9e39e71763c559b48cacb6b4f2a0d739
#
_entry.id   9e39e71763c559b48cacb6b4f2a0d739
#
_cell.length_a   1.000
_cell.length_b   1.000
_cell.length_c   1.000
_cell.angle_alpha   90.00
_cell.angle_beta   90.00
_cell.angle_gamma   90.00
#
_symmetry.space_group_name_H-M   'P 1'
#
loop_
_entity.id
_entity.type
_entity.pdbx_description
1 polymer ?
#
loop_
_entity_poly.entity_id
_entity_poly.type
_entity_poly.pdbx_seq_one_letter_code
_entity_poly.pdbx_strand_id
1 'polypeptide(L)'
;MTTIKLHNTRTRRKEDFAPLDPDNVRMYVCGPTVYDRAHLGNARPVVVFDVLYRLLRHVYGPDHVTYVRNFTDVDDKINARAAESGRSIGEITAETTQWFLDDMAALGALKPDHMPRATQYIPQMVAMIEGLIAKGHAYEAEGHVLFAVDSWREGYGKLSGRSVDDMIAGARVEVAPYKRNPMDFVLWKPSSDDLPGWASPWGRGRPGWHIECSAMAHELLGESFDIHGGGNDLMFPHHENEIAQSCCAHPEGQFARYWLHNEMLQVEGKKMSKSLGNFFTVRDLLDQGVPGEVIRFVFLSTHYRKPMDWTAEKAREAEKTLGKWRNLTNSARSGGRADPRVLAMLYDDLNTWGAISLLHEMAKSIQDCQRVQVHQQEVDDFAASARLMGLLEDNAVMGSWIFDGAVEILASKATIENLVAHFSDARLKAMETKDFSEVDRLKSALTDAGVEVRMSKEGVELVPGPDFDPAKLEALK
;
A
#
# COMPACT_ATOMS: atom_id res chain seq x y z
N MET A 1 0.76 -5.03 33.47
CA MET A 1 0.38 -5.16 32.07
C MET A 1 1.66 -5.36 31.27
N THR A 2 1.72 -6.33 30.38
CA THR A 2 2.90 -6.55 29.53
C THR A 2 2.86 -5.47 28.44
N THR A 3 3.90 -4.65 28.35
CA THR A 3 3.98 -3.52 27.42
C THR A 3 4.50 -4.00 26.06
N ILE A 4 3.89 -3.58 24.96
CA ILE A 4 4.42 -3.80 23.62
C ILE A 4 5.76 -3.07 23.51
N LYS A 5 6.78 -3.74 23.01
CA LYS A 5 8.10 -3.16 22.69
C LYS A 5 8.31 -3.18 21.20
N LEU A 6 8.72 -2.05 20.63
CA LEU A 6 8.99 -1.92 19.20
C LEU A 6 10.38 -1.36 18.99
N HIS A 7 11.11 -1.90 18.02
CA HIS A 7 12.39 -1.30 17.63
C HIS A 7 12.11 -0.05 16.79
N ASN A 8 12.45 1.09 17.36
CA ASN A 8 12.34 2.37 16.69
C ASN A 8 13.60 2.64 15.86
N THR A 9 13.46 2.69 14.54
CA THR A 9 14.60 2.95 13.63
C THR A 9 15.25 4.31 13.90
N ARG A 10 14.47 5.32 14.29
CA ARG A 10 14.98 6.68 14.58
C ARG A 10 15.95 6.71 15.75
N THR A 11 15.66 5.95 16.80
CA THR A 11 16.50 5.87 18.01
C THR A 11 17.44 4.66 17.99
N ARG A 12 17.19 3.69 17.08
CA ARG A 12 17.92 2.41 16.97
C ARG A 12 17.84 1.57 18.25
N ARG A 13 16.76 1.72 19.00
CA ARG A 13 16.51 1.00 20.24
C ARG A 13 15.15 0.33 20.23
N LYS A 14 15.04 -0.74 20.99
CA LYS A 14 13.75 -1.32 21.33
C LYS A 14 13.19 -0.50 22.50
N GLU A 15 12.02 0.07 22.30
CA GLU A 15 11.36 1.00 23.21
C GLU A 15 9.98 0.46 23.61
N ASP A 16 9.55 0.80 24.81
CA ASP A 16 8.19 0.57 25.24
C ASP A 16 7.24 1.43 24.40
N PHE A 17 6.27 0.79 23.78
CA PHE A 17 5.27 1.49 22.98
C PHE A 17 4.22 2.11 23.92
N ALA A 18 4.09 3.42 23.81
CA ALA A 18 3.05 4.19 24.48
C ALA A 18 2.39 5.11 23.43
N PRO A 19 1.13 4.88 23.05
CA PRO A 19 0.46 5.72 22.07
C PRO A 19 0.25 7.14 22.60
N LEU A 20 0.13 8.09 21.67
CA LEU A 20 -0.23 9.48 21.99
C LEU A 20 -1.65 9.56 22.55
N ASP A 21 -2.52 8.72 22.03
CA ASP A 21 -3.90 8.56 22.47
C ASP A 21 -4.25 7.05 22.47
N PRO A 22 -4.48 6.41 23.61
CA PRO A 22 -4.81 5.00 23.69
C PRO A 22 -6.19 4.66 23.11
N ASP A 23 -7.07 5.65 22.98
CA ASP A 23 -8.39 5.49 22.35
C ASP A 23 -8.34 5.71 20.83
N ASN A 24 -7.18 6.13 20.29
CA ASN A 24 -6.96 6.28 18.85
C ASN A 24 -5.47 6.13 18.50
N VAL A 25 -4.98 4.90 18.48
CA VAL A 25 -3.62 4.56 18.04
C VAL A 25 -3.53 4.71 16.51
N ARG A 26 -2.65 5.57 16.03
CA ARG A 26 -2.57 5.96 14.62
C ARG A 26 -1.31 5.43 13.94
N MET A 27 -1.53 4.72 12.84
CA MET A 27 -0.45 4.08 12.06
C MET A 27 -0.54 4.45 10.58
N TYR A 28 0.55 4.93 10.01
CA TYR A 28 0.73 5.16 8.57
C TYR A 28 1.78 4.21 8.03
N VAL A 29 1.49 3.53 6.93
CA VAL A 29 2.48 2.69 6.21
C VAL A 29 2.49 3.09 4.75
N CYS A 30 3.66 3.43 4.23
CA CYS A 30 3.81 3.76 2.82
C CYS A 30 3.38 2.58 1.95
N GLY A 31 2.45 2.86 1.05
CA GLY A 31 1.89 1.89 0.11
C GLY A 31 2.67 1.80 -1.20
N PRO A 32 2.22 0.99 -2.15
CA PRO A 32 2.89 0.79 -3.41
C PRO A 32 2.61 1.92 -4.41
N THR A 33 3.54 2.10 -5.36
CA THR A 33 3.24 2.73 -6.63
C THR A 33 2.51 1.73 -7.51
N VAL A 34 1.29 2.08 -7.91
CA VAL A 34 0.37 1.14 -8.60
C VAL A 34 0.55 1.17 -10.12
N TYR A 35 1.68 0.67 -10.59
CA TYR A 35 1.97 0.54 -12.02
C TYR A 35 1.99 -0.90 -12.52
N ASP A 36 2.13 -1.89 -11.63
CA ASP A 36 2.23 -3.31 -11.96
C ASP A 36 1.78 -4.19 -10.78
N ARG A 37 1.74 -5.51 -10.98
CA ARG A 37 1.46 -6.48 -9.92
C ARG A 37 2.47 -6.41 -8.78
N ALA A 38 2.00 -6.63 -7.56
CA ALA A 38 2.84 -6.68 -6.37
C ALA A 38 3.81 -7.85 -6.42
N HIS A 39 5.10 -7.58 -6.36
CA HIS A 39 6.08 -8.64 -6.12
C HIS A 39 6.18 -8.98 -4.63
N LEU A 40 6.81 -10.12 -4.30
CA LEU A 40 6.92 -10.60 -2.92
C LEU A 40 7.50 -9.57 -1.95
N GLY A 41 8.44 -8.71 -2.43
CA GLY A 41 9.03 -7.63 -1.64
C GLY A 41 8.02 -6.54 -1.26
N ASN A 42 6.99 -6.27 -2.09
CA ASN A 42 5.90 -5.34 -1.75
C ASN A 42 4.90 -5.97 -0.78
N ALA A 43 4.70 -7.28 -0.85
CA ALA A 43 3.75 -7.99 -0.01
C ALA A 43 4.25 -8.20 1.42
N ARG A 44 5.56 -8.40 1.61
CA ARG A 44 6.15 -8.63 2.93
C ARG A 44 5.82 -7.53 3.95
N PRO A 45 6.04 -6.21 3.66
CA PRO A 45 5.64 -5.16 4.58
C PRO A 45 4.13 -5.20 4.89
N VAL A 46 3.28 -5.53 3.92
CA VAL A 46 1.84 -5.64 4.17
C VAL A 46 1.54 -6.67 5.25
N VAL A 47 2.13 -7.86 5.15
CA VAL A 47 1.94 -8.94 6.14
C VAL A 47 2.53 -8.57 7.50
N VAL A 48 3.71 -7.95 7.54
CA VAL A 48 4.35 -7.52 8.79
C VAL A 48 3.50 -6.49 9.53
N PHE A 49 3.05 -5.45 8.83
CA PHE A 49 2.23 -4.40 9.44
C PHE A 49 0.79 -4.85 9.71
N ASP A 50 0.29 -5.86 9.01
CA ASP A 50 -0.98 -6.52 9.37
C ASP A 50 -0.89 -7.23 10.73
N VAL A 51 0.22 -7.91 11.01
CA VAL A 51 0.43 -8.50 12.35
C VAL A 51 0.48 -7.42 13.43
N LEU A 52 1.16 -6.30 13.18
CA LEU A 52 1.17 -5.16 14.11
C LEU A 52 -0.23 -4.59 14.31
N TYR A 53 -0.98 -4.40 13.22
CA TYR A 53 -2.35 -3.88 13.27
C TYR A 53 -3.26 -4.81 14.08
N ARG A 54 -3.19 -6.14 13.87
CA ARG A 54 -3.92 -7.13 14.66
C ARG A 54 -3.54 -7.08 16.15
N LEU A 55 -2.24 -6.96 16.45
CA LEU A 55 -1.75 -6.86 17.82
C LEU A 55 -2.25 -5.58 18.52
N LEU A 56 -2.18 -4.43 17.85
CA LEU A 56 -2.69 -3.17 18.38
C LEU A 56 -4.21 -3.24 18.63
N ARG A 57 -4.98 -3.79 17.70
CA ARG A 57 -6.44 -4.01 17.86
C ARG A 57 -6.76 -4.98 19.00
N HIS A 58 -5.92 -5.98 19.23
CA HIS A 58 -6.08 -6.90 20.36
C HIS A 58 -5.86 -6.20 21.71
N VAL A 59 -4.89 -5.28 21.78
CA VAL A 59 -4.50 -4.61 23.03
C VAL A 59 -5.37 -3.39 23.35
N TYR A 60 -5.64 -2.55 22.36
CA TYR A 60 -6.34 -1.28 22.53
C TYR A 60 -7.82 -1.35 22.18
N GLY A 61 -8.24 -2.36 21.44
CA GLY A 61 -9.59 -2.51 20.91
C GLY A 61 -9.66 -2.31 19.39
N PRO A 62 -10.56 -3.00 18.71
CA PRO A 62 -10.65 -2.96 17.24
C PRO A 62 -11.03 -1.57 16.71
N ASP A 63 -11.77 -0.78 17.47
CA ASP A 63 -12.23 0.56 17.07
C ASP A 63 -11.31 1.69 17.55
N HIS A 64 -10.20 1.35 18.22
CA HIS A 64 -9.23 2.29 18.77
C HIS A 64 -7.91 2.31 18.00
N VAL A 65 -7.88 1.81 16.78
CA VAL A 65 -6.69 1.81 15.93
C VAL A 65 -7.04 2.30 14.55
N THR A 66 -6.42 3.37 14.11
CA THR A 66 -6.55 3.93 12.77
C THR A 66 -5.32 3.57 11.93
N TYR A 67 -5.52 2.78 10.87
CA TYR A 67 -4.49 2.35 9.96
C TYR A 67 -4.67 2.97 8.58
N VAL A 68 -3.66 3.72 8.13
CA VAL A 68 -3.61 4.34 6.81
C VAL A 68 -2.52 3.67 5.96
N ARG A 69 -2.88 3.29 4.73
CA ARG A 69 -1.93 2.87 3.69
C ARG A 69 -2.30 3.52 2.38
N ASN A 70 -1.41 4.35 1.84
CA ASN A 70 -1.66 5.09 0.61
C ASN A 70 -1.44 4.25 -0.65
N PHE A 71 -1.85 4.82 -1.78
CA PHE A 71 -1.43 4.44 -3.13
C PHE A 71 -0.81 5.64 -3.82
N THR A 72 0.40 5.46 -4.37
CA THR A 72 0.98 6.39 -5.33
C THR A 72 0.42 6.03 -6.70
N ASP A 73 -0.54 6.83 -7.17
CA ASP A 73 -1.25 6.66 -8.44
C ASP A 73 -0.88 7.70 -9.50
N VAL A 74 0.19 8.45 -9.26
CA VAL A 74 0.86 9.35 -10.20
C VAL A 74 2.38 9.18 -10.08
N ASP A 75 3.04 8.69 -11.13
CA ASP A 75 4.50 8.42 -11.15
C ASP A 75 4.97 8.28 -12.61
N ASP A 76 6.25 8.51 -12.85
CA ASP A 76 6.82 8.39 -14.20
C ASP A 76 6.71 6.96 -14.77
N LYS A 77 6.71 5.92 -13.92
CA LYS A 77 6.50 4.52 -14.35
C LYS A 77 5.05 4.28 -14.78
N ILE A 78 4.09 4.91 -14.11
CA ILE A 78 2.67 4.85 -14.50
C ILE A 78 2.49 5.54 -15.84
N ASN A 79 3.10 6.73 -16.01
CA ASN A 79 3.07 7.47 -17.27
C ASN A 79 3.65 6.66 -18.43
N ALA A 80 4.82 6.04 -18.23
CA ALA A 80 5.47 5.19 -19.23
C ALA A 80 4.57 4.01 -19.62
N ARG A 81 3.97 3.32 -18.65
CA ARG A 81 3.06 2.20 -18.91
C ARG A 81 1.78 2.63 -19.63
N ALA A 82 1.24 3.80 -19.30
CA ALA A 82 0.10 4.38 -20.00
C ALA A 82 0.43 4.64 -21.47
N ALA A 83 1.58 5.28 -21.74
CA ALA A 83 2.05 5.56 -23.09
C ALA A 83 2.31 4.26 -23.90
N GLU A 84 2.94 3.25 -23.29
CA GLU A 84 3.22 1.95 -23.94
C GLU A 84 1.94 1.16 -24.27
N SER A 85 0.93 1.23 -23.40
CA SER A 85 -0.32 0.47 -23.56
C SER A 85 -1.42 1.23 -24.31
N GLY A 86 -1.25 2.53 -24.55
CA GLY A 86 -2.27 3.40 -25.12
C GLY A 86 -3.51 3.57 -24.24
N ARG A 87 -3.39 3.29 -22.94
CA ARG A 87 -4.47 3.39 -21.94
C ARG A 87 -4.30 4.65 -21.09
N SER A 88 -5.39 5.12 -20.51
CA SER A 88 -5.34 6.22 -19.55
C SER A 88 -4.66 5.79 -18.24
N ILE A 89 -4.03 6.73 -17.54
CA ILE A 89 -3.42 6.51 -16.22
C ILE A 89 -4.47 6.04 -15.22
N GLY A 90 -5.68 6.60 -15.27
CA GLY A 90 -6.79 6.19 -14.41
C GLY A 90 -7.17 4.72 -14.56
N GLU A 91 -7.25 4.21 -15.79
CA GLU A 91 -7.54 2.80 -16.06
C GLU A 91 -6.43 1.88 -15.54
N ILE A 92 -5.16 2.26 -15.76
CA ILE A 92 -4.03 1.46 -15.29
C ILE A 92 -4.00 1.42 -13.78
N THR A 93 -4.08 2.56 -13.12
CA THR A 93 -4.00 2.63 -11.66
C THR A 93 -5.20 1.99 -10.96
N ALA A 94 -6.39 2.06 -11.55
CA ALA A 94 -7.56 1.35 -11.04
C ALA A 94 -7.36 -0.17 -11.09
N GLU A 95 -6.97 -0.71 -12.25
CA GLU A 95 -6.73 -2.12 -12.45
C GLU A 95 -5.60 -2.65 -11.54
N THR A 96 -4.46 -1.97 -11.51
CA THR A 96 -3.30 -2.40 -10.72
C THR A 96 -3.53 -2.24 -9.22
N THR A 97 -4.32 -1.25 -8.79
CA THR A 97 -4.77 -1.13 -7.40
C THR A 97 -5.64 -2.34 -7.04
N GLN A 98 -6.61 -2.72 -7.87
CA GLN A 98 -7.45 -3.89 -7.60
C GLN A 98 -6.62 -5.17 -7.54
N TRP A 99 -5.68 -5.36 -8.45
CA TRP A 99 -4.76 -6.50 -8.40
C TRP A 99 -3.97 -6.56 -7.07
N PHE A 100 -3.50 -5.41 -6.59
CA PHE A 100 -2.81 -5.34 -5.31
C PHE A 100 -3.74 -5.75 -4.16
N LEU A 101 -4.96 -5.25 -4.15
CA LEU A 101 -5.94 -5.56 -3.10
C LEU A 101 -6.32 -7.05 -3.10
N ASP A 102 -6.54 -7.63 -4.28
CA ASP A 102 -6.85 -9.06 -4.43
C ASP A 102 -5.68 -9.94 -3.93
N ASP A 103 -4.45 -9.57 -4.31
CA ASP A 103 -3.25 -10.28 -3.89
C ASP A 103 -3.04 -10.19 -2.37
N MET A 104 -3.27 -9.02 -1.75
CA MET A 104 -3.13 -8.83 -0.30
C MET A 104 -4.26 -9.51 0.49
N ALA A 105 -5.48 -9.51 -0.03
CA ALA A 105 -6.60 -10.27 0.54
C ALA A 105 -6.31 -11.77 0.50
N ALA A 106 -5.77 -12.31 -0.60
CA ALA A 106 -5.36 -13.71 -0.70
C ALA A 106 -4.30 -14.09 0.32
N LEU A 107 -3.44 -13.15 0.75
CA LEU A 107 -2.49 -13.34 1.85
C LEU A 107 -3.14 -13.24 3.24
N GLY A 108 -4.44 -13.01 3.35
CA GLY A 108 -5.15 -12.87 4.62
C GLY A 108 -4.83 -11.58 5.38
N ALA A 109 -4.35 -10.55 4.72
CA ALA A 109 -4.15 -9.25 5.36
C ALA A 109 -5.49 -8.56 5.63
N LEU A 110 -5.61 -7.80 6.74
CA LEU A 110 -6.77 -6.96 7.00
C LEU A 110 -6.73 -5.70 6.15
N LYS A 111 -7.90 -5.24 5.72
CA LYS A 111 -8.04 -3.98 5.00
C LYS A 111 -7.66 -2.81 5.93
N PRO A 112 -6.79 -1.86 5.51
CA PRO A 112 -6.58 -0.62 6.24
C PRO A 112 -7.88 0.20 6.35
N ASP A 113 -7.99 1.04 7.39
CA ASP A 113 -9.15 1.91 7.59
C ASP A 113 -9.23 2.98 6.50
N HIS A 114 -8.05 3.49 6.07
CA HIS A 114 -7.95 4.47 4.98
C HIS A 114 -6.91 4.04 3.96
N MET A 115 -7.27 4.18 2.69
CA MET A 115 -6.39 3.90 1.56
C MET A 115 -6.38 5.11 0.58
N PRO A 116 -5.80 6.25 1.00
CA PRO A 116 -5.80 7.47 0.20
C PRO A 116 -4.97 7.30 -1.09
N ARG A 117 -5.35 8.00 -2.14
CA ARG A 117 -4.61 8.10 -3.39
C ARG A 117 -3.94 9.46 -3.51
N ALA A 118 -2.72 9.51 -4.00
CA ALA A 118 -1.98 10.76 -4.17
C ALA A 118 -2.77 11.80 -5.01
N THR A 119 -3.41 11.37 -6.09
CA THR A 119 -4.19 12.26 -6.97
C THR A 119 -5.40 12.91 -6.28
N GLN A 120 -5.91 12.35 -5.19
CA GLN A 120 -7.02 12.91 -4.43
C GLN A 120 -6.61 13.97 -3.40
N TYR A 121 -5.30 14.14 -3.16
CA TYR A 121 -4.75 15.03 -2.13
C TYR A 121 -3.88 16.17 -2.71
N ILE A 122 -4.02 16.47 -3.99
CA ILE A 122 -3.27 17.54 -4.65
C ILE A 122 -3.44 18.89 -3.96
N PRO A 123 -4.64 19.35 -3.57
CA PRO A 123 -4.80 20.61 -2.85
C PRO A 123 -4.02 20.66 -1.53
N GLN A 124 -4.00 19.56 -0.77
CA GLN A 124 -3.28 19.46 0.50
C GLN A 124 -1.76 19.51 0.27
N MET A 125 -1.26 18.86 -0.78
CA MET A 125 0.14 18.93 -1.17
C MET A 125 0.54 20.35 -1.56
N VAL A 126 -0.25 21.02 -2.38
CA VAL A 126 -0.01 22.42 -2.78
C VAL A 126 0.02 23.32 -1.54
N ALA A 127 -0.96 23.22 -0.64
CA ALA A 127 -1.01 24.02 0.58
C ALA A 127 0.21 23.77 1.49
N MET A 128 0.65 22.52 1.65
CA MET A 128 1.85 22.18 2.43
C MET A 128 3.11 22.79 1.79
N ILE A 129 3.25 22.75 0.47
CA ILE A 129 4.38 23.33 -0.26
C ILE A 129 4.40 24.86 -0.12
N GLU A 130 3.25 25.54 -0.23
CA GLU A 130 3.13 27.00 0.01
C GLU A 130 3.58 27.35 1.44
N GLY A 131 3.17 26.54 2.43
CA GLY A 131 3.61 26.71 3.80
C GLY A 131 5.13 26.54 3.98
N LEU A 132 5.74 25.56 3.30
CA LEU A 132 7.19 25.37 3.30
C LEU A 132 7.94 26.52 2.63
N ILE A 133 7.44 27.07 1.54
CA ILE A 133 8.01 28.25 0.88
C ILE A 133 7.93 29.46 1.82
N ALA A 134 6.77 29.72 2.41
CA ALA A 134 6.54 30.85 3.31
C ALA A 134 7.47 30.80 4.55
N LYS A 135 7.83 29.59 5.01
CA LYS A 135 8.75 29.37 6.14
C LYS A 135 10.23 29.34 5.72
N GLY A 136 10.55 29.44 4.43
CA GLY A 136 11.92 29.43 3.91
C GLY A 136 12.55 28.05 3.76
N HIS A 137 11.76 26.98 3.82
CA HIS A 137 12.22 25.59 3.67
C HIS A 137 12.11 25.07 2.23
N ALA A 138 11.44 25.80 1.36
CA ALA A 138 11.33 25.45 -0.06
C ALA A 138 11.54 26.70 -0.96
N TYR A 139 11.85 26.46 -2.23
CA TYR A 139 12.07 27.53 -3.21
C TYR A 139 11.66 27.09 -4.61
N GLU A 140 11.31 28.08 -5.43
CA GLU A 140 11.02 27.90 -6.85
C GLU A 140 12.30 28.02 -7.70
N ALA A 141 12.44 27.15 -8.71
CA ALA A 141 13.49 27.22 -9.69
C ALA A 141 13.07 26.51 -11.00
N GLU A 142 13.08 27.25 -12.11
CA GLU A 142 12.76 26.76 -13.45
C GLU A 142 11.43 25.95 -13.53
N GLY A 143 10.38 26.47 -12.88
CA GLY A 143 9.06 25.84 -12.83
C GLY A 143 8.95 24.64 -11.86
N HIS A 144 10.03 24.30 -11.17
CA HIS A 144 10.05 23.31 -10.08
C HIS A 144 9.91 24.01 -8.74
N VAL A 145 9.40 23.29 -7.74
CA VAL A 145 9.57 23.66 -6.32
C VAL A 145 10.39 22.58 -5.64
N LEU A 146 11.42 23.02 -4.93
CA LEU A 146 12.37 22.13 -4.25
C LEU A 146 12.39 22.41 -2.74
N PHE A 147 12.54 21.35 -1.96
CA PHE A 147 12.88 21.47 -0.55
C PHE A 147 14.36 21.80 -0.42
N ALA A 148 14.68 22.84 0.38
CA ALA A 148 16.03 23.30 0.66
C ALA A 148 16.61 22.51 1.86
N VAL A 149 17.36 21.44 1.63
CA VAL A 149 17.89 20.57 2.70
C VAL A 149 18.74 21.32 3.70
N ASP A 150 19.51 22.32 3.25
CA ASP A 150 20.32 23.16 4.14
C ASP A 150 19.49 23.99 5.12
N SER A 151 18.21 24.26 4.84
CA SER A 151 17.31 24.97 5.75
C SER A 151 16.96 24.16 7.02
N TRP A 152 17.19 22.85 6.97
CA TRP A 152 16.92 21.92 8.09
C TRP A 152 18.05 20.92 8.30
N ARG A 153 19.28 21.30 7.99
CA ARG A 153 20.50 20.47 7.97
C ARG A 153 20.73 19.69 9.26
N GLU A 154 20.48 20.30 10.41
CA GLU A 154 20.67 19.65 11.73
C GLU A 154 19.67 18.52 12.00
N GLY A 155 18.47 18.58 11.39
CA GLY A 155 17.43 17.57 11.51
C GLY A 155 17.58 16.43 10.52
N TYR A 156 18.14 16.72 9.34
CA TYR A 156 18.21 15.81 8.20
C TYR A 156 19.27 14.71 8.41
N GLY A 157 18.94 13.50 8.04
CA GLY A 157 19.84 12.33 8.14
C GLY A 157 19.75 11.59 9.47
N LYS A 158 18.91 12.02 10.42
CA LYS A 158 18.80 11.38 11.74
C LYS A 158 18.14 10.02 11.72
N LEU A 159 17.21 9.79 10.79
CA LEU A 159 16.56 8.48 10.62
C LEU A 159 17.54 7.49 10.00
N SER A 160 18.15 7.86 8.87
CA SER A 160 19.10 7.03 8.15
C SER A 160 20.45 6.89 8.85
N GLY A 161 20.77 7.82 9.75
CA GLY A 161 22.03 7.91 10.45
C GLY A 161 23.19 8.33 9.55
N ARG A 162 22.90 9.10 8.52
CA ARG A 162 23.87 9.64 7.57
C ARG A 162 23.96 11.16 7.73
N SER A 163 25.16 11.72 7.64
CA SER A 163 25.30 13.17 7.55
C SER A 163 25.01 13.65 6.12
N VAL A 164 24.57 14.91 5.97
CA VAL A 164 24.35 15.52 4.66
C VAL A 164 25.66 15.54 3.86
N ASP A 165 26.81 15.79 4.53
CA ASP A 165 28.12 15.81 3.88
C ASP A 165 28.53 14.45 3.34
N ASP A 166 28.28 13.36 4.09
CA ASP A 166 28.52 11.99 3.60
C ASP A 166 27.64 11.63 2.41
N MET A 167 26.39 12.10 2.42
CA MET A 167 25.46 11.89 1.32
C MET A 167 25.91 12.63 0.07
N ILE A 168 26.35 13.88 0.17
CA ILE A 168 26.90 14.68 -0.93
C ILE A 168 28.18 14.02 -1.48
N ALA A 169 29.09 13.60 -0.61
CA ALA A 169 30.32 12.92 -1.03
C ALA A 169 30.06 11.58 -1.74
N GLY A 170 28.99 10.88 -1.37
CA GLY A 170 28.57 9.62 -1.97
C GLY A 170 27.68 9.77 -3.23
N ALA A 171 27.20 10.96 -3.52
CA ALA A 171 26.30 11.21 -4.65
C ALA A 171 27.07 11.10 -5.98
N ARG A 172 26.72 10.08 -6.78
CA ARG A 172 27.21 9.89 -8.16
C ARG A 172 26.24 10.45 -9.20
N VAL A 173 25.31 11.31 -8.81
CA VAL A 173 24.23 11.81 -9.66
C VAL A 173 24.61 13.17 -10.21
N GLU A 174 24.42 13.37 -11.49
CA GLU A 174 24.48 14.68 -12.13
C GLU A 174 23.45 15.60 -11.46
N VAL A 175 23.93 16.70 -10.89
CA VAL A 175 23.08 17.63 -10.16
C VAL A 175 22.36 18.51 -11.17
N ALA A 176 21.03 18.48 -11.15
CA ALA A 176 20.24 19.33 -12.02
C ALA A 176 20.57 20.83 -11.75
N PRO A 177 20.76 21.64 -12.82
CA PRO A 177 21.28 23.02 -12.70
C PRO A 177 20.40 23.95 -11.86
N TYR A 178 19.12 23.64 -11.73
CA TYR A 178 18.17 24.41 -10.93
C TYR A 178 18.25 24.13 -9.41
N LYS A 179 19.03 23.14 -8.95
CA LYS A 179 19.21 22.85 -7.51
C LYS A 179 20.26 23.76 -6.89
N ARG A 180 19.96 24.32 -5.71
CA ARG A 180 20.93 25.08 -4.89
C ARG A 180 21.92 24.16 -4.18
N ASN A 181 21.46 22.99 -3.72
CA ASN A 181 22.25 21.95 -3.09
C ASN A 181 21.95 20.60 -3.78
N PRO A 182 22.97 19.73 -4.00
CA PRO A 182 22.76 18.41 -4.58
C PRO A 182 21.69 17.56 -3.89
N MET A 183 21.54 17.75 -2.58
CA MET A 183 20.57 17.01 -1.74
C MET A 183 19.15 17.57 -1.78
N ASP A 184 18.95 18.77 -2.35
CA ASP A 184 17.59 19.32 -2.50
C ASP A 184 16.73 18.38 -3.33
N PHE A 185 15.48 18.22 -2.94
CA PHE A 185 14.58 17.29 -3.59
C PHE A 185 13.27 17.95 -4.05
N VAL A 186 12.69 17.39 -5.08
CA VAL A 186 11.52 17.96 -5.75
C VAL A 186 10.27 17.78 -4.90
N LEU A 187 9.54 18.86 -4.67
CA LEU A 187 8.20 18.93 -4.08
C LEU A 187 7.12 19.02 -5.16
N TRP A 188 7.42 19.81 -6.23
CA TRP A 188 6.55 20.01 -7.37
C TRP A 188 7.39 20.08 -8.65
N LYS A 189 6.95 19.41 -9.72
CA LYS A 189 7.63 19.50 -11.02
C LYS A 189 6.64 19.81 -12.14
N PRO A 190 7.05 20.60 -13.15
CA PRO A 190 6.18 20.97 -14.26
C PRO A 190 5.75 19.73 -15.05
N SER A 191 4.55 19.78 -15.60
CA SER A 191 3.99 18.75 -16.48
C SER A 191 3.61 19.38 -17.81
N SER A 192 4.07 18.75 -18.91
CA SER A 192 3.60 19.04 -20.26
C SER A 192 2.14 18.58 -20.45
N ASP A 193 1.52 18.99 -21.54
CA ASP A 193 0.09 18.70 -21.77
C ASP A 193 -0.21 17.21 -21.99
N ASP A 194 0.78 16.45 -22.42
CA ASP A 194 0.73 14.99 -22.60
C ASP A 194 0.92 14.18 -21.32
N LEU A 195 1.26 14.84 -20.22
CA LEU A 195 1.44 14.22 -18.90
C LEU A 195 0.35 14.67 -17.91
N PRO A 196 0.04 13.85 -16.91
CA PRO A 196 -0.84 14.27 -15.83
C PRO A 196 -0.29 15.53 -15.14
N GLY A 197 -1.19 16.45 -14.83
CA GLY A 197 -0.78 17.69 -14.18
C GLY A 197 -1.98 18.47 -13.67
N TRP A 198 -1.76 19.17 -12.57
CA TRP A 198 -2.76 19.96 -11.87
C TRP A 198 -2.32 21.42 -11.81
N ALA A 199 -3.28 22.31 -11.71
CA ALA A 199 -3.01 23.72 -11.49
C ALA A 199 -2.36 23.94 -10.12
N SER A 200 -1.36 24.82 -10.08
CA SER A 200 -0.71 25.27 -8.86
C SER A 200 -0.25 26.71 -8.99
N PRO A 201 0.14 27.40 -7.90
CA PRO A 201 0.73 28.73 -7.96
C PRO A 201 1.99 28.81 -8.84
N TRP A 202 2.69 27.69 -9.02
CA TRP A 202 3.95 27.57 -9.81
C TRP A 202 3.71 27.11 -11.25
N GLY A 203 2.47 27.06 -11.68
CA GLY A 203 2.06 26.58 -12.99
C GLY A 203 1.52 25.15 -12.95
N ARG A 204 1.15 24.63 -14.13
CA ARG A 204 0.68 23.26 -14.28
C ARG A 204 1.81 22.27 -14.02
N GLY A 205 1.57 21.32 -13.11
CA GLY A 205 2.60 20.36 -12.71
C GLY A 205 2.04 19.19 -11.92
N ARG A 206 2.96 18.42 -11.34
CA ARG A 206 2.64 17.24 -10.50
C ARG A 206 3.52 17.20 -9.26
N PRO A 207 3.06 16.54 -8.17
CA PRO A 207 3.83 16.44 -6.95
C PRO A 207 5.11 15.61 -7.14
N GLY A 208 6.12 15.90 -6.31
CA GLY A 208 7.22 14.99 -6.05
C GLY A 208 6.73 13.82 -5.18
N TRP A 209 7.40 12.68 -5.28
CA TRP A 209 7.00 11.44 -4.59
C TRP A 209 6.90 11.57 -3.06
N HIS A 210 7.73 12.39 -2.43
CA HIS A 210 7.82 12.44 -0.96
C HIS A 210 6.72 13.29 -0.32
N ILE A 211 6.24 14.34 -1.01
CA ILE A 211 5.20 15.22 -0.46
C ILE A 211 3.84 14.53 -0.35
N GLU A 212 3.60 13.49 -1.15
CA GLU A 212 2.38 12.72 -1.15
C GLU A 212 2.07 12.18 0.24
N CYS A 213 2.99 11.37 0.80
CA CYS A 213 2.81 10.75 2.10
C CYS A 213 2.77 11.77 3.24
N SER A 214 3.58 12.84 3.19
CA SER A 214 3.54 13.90 4.18
C SER A 214 2.18 14.60 4.25
N ALA A 215 1.61 14.96 3.09
CA ALA A 215 0.32 15.64 3.03
C ALA A 215 -0.85 14.71 3.42
N MET A 216 -0.85 13.46 2.92
CA MET A 216 -1.88 12.48 3.26
C MET A 216 -1.85 12.09 4.74
N ALA A 217 -0.64 11.89 5.32
CA ALA A 217 -0.50 11.59 6.73
C ALA A 217 -0.96 12.76 7.61
N HIS A 218 -0.62 13.99 7.27
CA HIS A 218 -1.07 15.16 7.99
C HIS A 218 -2.60 15.30 7.97
N GLU A 219 -3.21 15.16 6.81
CA GLU A 219 -4.67 15.30 6.65
C GLU A 219 -5.45 14.24 7.43
N LEU A 220 -4.98 12.98 7.42
CA LEU A 220 -5.69 11.86 8.01
C LEU A 220 -5.33 11.60 9.48
N LEU A 221 -4.09 11.88 9.89
CA LEU A 221 -3.58 11.53 11.21
C LEU A 221 -3.14 12.75 12.03
N GLY A 222 -3.11 13.94 11.44
CA GLY A 222 -2.68 15.18 12.09
C GLY A 222 -1.15 15.35 12.11
N GLU A 223 -0.69 16.40 12.82
CA GLU A 223 0.73 16.80 12.87
C GLU A 223 1.63 15.79 13.60
N SER A 224 1.03 14.97 14.45
CA SER A 224 1.73 13.92 15.20
C SER A 224 0.89 12.67 15.28
N PHE A 225 1.51 11.52 15.02
CA PHE A 225 0.88 10.20 15.13
C PHE A 225 1.88 9.16 15.66
N ASP A 226 1.41 7.94 15.93
CA ASP A 226 2.21 6.99 16.68
C ASP A 226 3.25 6.28 15.84
N ILE A 227 2.85 5.62 14.75
CA ILE A 227 3.71 4.68 14.01
C ILE A 227 3.77 5.05 12.54
N HIS A 228 4.98 5.18 12.00
CA HIS A 228 5.24 5.21 10.56
C HIS A 228 6.07 4.01 10.14
N GLY A 229 5.66 3.34 9.06
CA GLY A 229 6.32 2.13 8.62
C GLY A 229 6.47 1.96 7.12
N GLY A 230 7.38 1.03 6.74
CA GLY A 230 7.62 0.67 5.35
C GLY A 230 8.80 -0.30 5.19
N GLY A 231 9.20 -0.53 3.94
CA GLY A 231 10.43 -1.27 3.64
C GLY A 231 11.70 -0.49 4.03
N ASN A 232 12.77 -1.21 4.30
CA ASN A 232 14.06 -0.59 4.66
C ASN A 232 14.65 0.29 3.53
N ASP A 233 14.26 0.05 2.29
CA ASP A 233 14.59 0.86 1.12
C ASP A 233 13.92 2.24 1.14
N LEU A 234 12.80 2.39 1.85
CA LEU A 234 12.09 3.66 2.03
C LEU A 234 12.73 4.53 3.12
N MET A 235 13.55 3.97 4.02
CA MET A 235 14.19 4.73 5.10
C MET A 235 14.93 5.96 4.55
N PHE A 236 15.63 5.78 3.43
CA PHE A 236 16.32 6.86 2.73
C PHE A 236 16.22 6.66 1.21
N PRO A 237 15.84 7.69 0.44
CA PRO A 237 15.58 9.07 0.90
C PRO A 237 14.14 9.34 1.36
N HIS A 238 13.17 8.44 1.11
CA HIS A 238 11.74 8.74 1.18
C HIS A 238 11.29 9.20 2.58
N HIS A 239 11.43 8.37 3.60
CA HIS A 239 11.01 8.70 4.96
C HIS A 239 11.83 9.84 5.60
N GLU A 240 13.12 9.94 5.26
CA GLU A 240 13.93 11.09 5.69
C GLU A 240 13.38 12.40 5.13
N ASN A 241 12.97 12.40 3.86
CA ASN A 241 12.38 13.55 3.19
C ASN A 241 10.98 13.88 3.75
N GLU A 242 10.18 12.88 4.07
CA GLU A 242 8.89 13.08 4.73
C GLU A 242 9.04 13.73 6.10
N ILE A 243 10.02 13.31 6.91
CA ILE A 243 10.33 13.94 8.21
C ILE A 243 10.68 15.40 8.00
N ALA A 244 11.57 15.71 7.04
CA ALA A 244 11.98 17.07 6.75
C ALA A 244 10.79 17.96 6.36
N GLN A 245 9.96 17.47 5.41
CA GLN A 245 8.75 18.18 4.98
C GLN A 245 7.79 18.43 6.13
N SER A 246 7.45 17.39 6.87
CA SER A 246 6.41 17.45 7.91
C SER A 246 6.84 18.28 9.11
N CYS A 247 8.09 18.10 9.62
CA CYS A 247 8.59 18.88 10.75
C CYS A 247 8.81 20.36 10.39
N CYS A 248 9.17 20.68 9.14
CA CYS A 248 9.30 22.07 8.71
C CYS A 248 7.94 22.71 8.41
N ALA A 249 6.97 21.94 7.87
CA ALA A 249 5.60 22.42 7.66
C ALA A 249 4.87 22.66 9.00
N HIS A 250 5.08 21.76 9.97
CA HIS A 250 4.39 21.75 11.27
C HIS A 250 5.41 21.61 12.41
N PRO A 251 6.12 22.69 12.80
CA PRO A 251 7.22 22.65 13.77
C PRO A 251 6.79 22.29 15.19
N GLU A 252 5.50 22.44 15.52
CA GLU A 252 4.94 22.03 16.82
C GLU A 252 4.67 20.51 16.89
N GLY A 253 4.59 19.85 15.73
CA GLY A 253 4.40 18.42 15.60
C GLY A 253 5.69 17.62 15.60
N GLN A 254 5.58 16.31 15.82
CA GLN A 254 6.71 15.36 15.77
C GLN A 254 6.68 14.46 14.53
N PHE A 255 5.65 14.59 13.69
CA PHE A 255 5.29 13.66 12.63
C PHE A 255 5.07 12.26 13.20
N ALA A 256 5.94 11.27 12.98
CA ALA A 256 5.78 9.96 13.59
C ALA A 256 6.71 9.77 14.80
N ARG A 257 6.16 9.15 15.86
CA ARG A 257 6.88 8.85 17.09
C ARG A 257 7.75 7.61 16.98
N TYR A 258 7.22 6.52 16.38
CA TYR A 258 7.91 5.25 16.18
C TYR A 258 8.06 4.97 14.69
N TRP A 259 9.27 4.62 14.27
CA TRP A 259 9.63 4.30 12.88
C TRP A 259 9.99 2.84 12.75
N LEU A 260 9.24 2.09 11.96
CA LEU A 260 9.45 0.66 11.78
C LEU A 260 9.77 0.34 10.33
N HIS A 261 10.86 -0.40 10.13
CA HIS A 261 11.29 -0.82 8.78
C HIS A 261 11.51 -2.33 8.72
N ASN A 262 10.93 -2.97 7.72
CA ASN A 262 11.19 -4.38 7.45
C ASN A 262 12.34 -4.53 6.46
N GLU A 263 13.16 -5.55 6.70
CA GLU A 263 14.29 -5.90 5.83
C GLU A 263 13.87 -6.49 4.49
N MET A 264 14.81 -6.48 3.55
CA MET A 264 14.63 -6.91 2.18
C MET A 264 14.37 -8.42 2.07
N LEU A 265 13.83 -8.81 0.92
CA LEU A 265 13.55 -10.18 0.56
C LEU A 265 14.56 -10.68 -0.49
N GLN A 266 14.99 -11.91 -0.32
CA GLN A 266 15.78 -12.69 -1.26
C GLN A 266 14.94 -13.85 -1.80
N VAL A 267 15.33 -14.40 -2.93
CA VAL A 267 14.74 -15.60 -3.53
C VAL A 267 15.85 -16.56 -3.89
N GLU A 268 15.78 -17.77 -3.29
CA GLU A 268 16.80 -18.82 -3.44
C GLU A 268 18.24 -18.29 -3.19
N GLY A 269 18.40 -17.55 -2.08
CA GLY A 269 19.68 -16.98 -1.63
C GLY A 269 20.21 -15.82 -2.46
N LYS A 270 19.45 -15.30 -3.42
CA LYS A 270 19.86 -14.21 -4.31
C LYS A 270 18.90 -13.02 -4.20
N LYS A 271 19.44 -11.82 -4.46
CA LYS A 271 18.58 -10.63 -4.62
C LYS A 271 17.57 -10.90 -5.74
N MET A 272 16.30 -10.62 -5.46
CA MET A 272 15.23 -10.73 -6.44
C MET A 272 15.43 -9.72 -7.57
N SER A 273 15.47 -10.16 -8.82
CA SER A 273 15.56 -9.30 -10.00
C SER A 273 14.99 -9.96 -11.26
N LYS A 274 14.43 -9.15 -12.17
CA LYS A 274 13.90 -9.63 -13.45
C LYS A 274 14.99 -10.27 -14.32
N SER A 275 16.21 -9.74 -14.28
CA SER A 275 17.35 -10.25 -15.07
C SER A 275 17.87 -11.61 -14.62
N LEU A 276 17.64 -12.01 -13.37
CA LEU A 276 18.00 -13.32 -12.82
C LEU A 276 16.90 -14.36 -12.96
N GLY A 277 15.72 -13.99 -13.47
CA GLY A 277 14.58 -14.89 -13.61
C GLY A 277 13.98 -15.38 -12.28
N ASN A 278 14.37 -14.74 -11.16
CA ASN A 278 13.89 -15.07 -9.81
C ASN A 278 12.93 -13.99 -9.25
N PHE A 279 12.31 -13.22 -10.13
CA PHE A 279 11.34 -12.20 -9.78
C PHE A 279 9.94 -12.80 -9.80
N PHE A 280 9.33 -12.92 -8.63
CA PHE A 280 7.98 -13.45 -8.48
C PHE A 280 7.03 -12.37 -7.96
N THR A 281 5.88 -12.25 -8.60
CA THR A 281 4.72 -11.56 -8.04
C THR A 281 3.98 -12.49 -7.07
N VAL A 282 3.15 -11.93 -6.20
CA VAL A 282 2.24 -12.74 -5.37
C VAL A 282 1.32 -13.57 -6.26
N ARG A 283 0.82 -12.98 -7.35
CA ARG A 283 -0.06 -13.64 -8.30
C ARG A 283 0.58 -14.86 -8.95
N ASP A 284 1.86 -14.77 -9.33
CA ASP A 284 2.58 -15.90 -9.93
C ASP A 284 2.59 -17.13 -9.01
N LEU A 285 2.76 -16.93 -7.71
CA LEU A 285 2.73 -18.03 -6.73
C LEU A 285 1.31 -18.58 -6.52
N LEU A 286 0.31 -17.69 -6.43
CA LEU A 286 -1.08 -18.09 -6.31
C LEU A 286 -1.54 -18.90 -7.52
N ASP A 287 -1.16 -18.50 -8.74
CA ASP A 287 -1.48 -19.19 -9.99
C ASP A 287 -0.76 -20.56 -10.12
N GLN A 288 0.41 -20.69 -9.48
CA GLN A 288 1.10 -21.98 -9.32
C GLN A 288 0.44 -22.89 -8.26
N GLY A 289 -0.64 -22.45 -7.62
CA GLY A 289 -1.37 -23.20 -6.61
C GLY A 289 -0.81 -23.08 -5.19
N VAL A 290 0.16 -22.16 -4.94
CA VAL A 290 0.66 -21.89 -3.58
C VAL A 290 -0.40 -21.09 -2.81
N PRO A 291 -0.99 -21.61 -1.72
CA PRO A 291 -1.99 -20.88 -0.95
C PRO A 291 -1.39 -19.58 -0.36
N GLY A 292 -2.18 -18.50 -0.33
CA GLY A 292 -1.72 -17.21 0.21
C GLY A 292 -1.30 -17.28 1.67
N GLU A 293 -1.96 -18.12 2.47
CA GLU A 293 -1.58 -18.41 3.86
C GLU A 293 -0.18 -19.05 3.98
N VAL A 294 0.21 -19.87 3.01
CA VAL A 294 1.56 -20.44 2.94
C VAL A 294 2.59 -19.36 2.69
N ILE A 295 2.30 -18.42 1.76
CA ILE A 295 3.16 -17.26 1.51
C ILE A 295 3.29 -16.42 2.78
N ARG A 296 2.19 -16.14 3.45
CA ARG A 296 2.16 -15.43 4.73
C ARG A 296 3.00 -16.13 5.80
N PHE A 297 2.84 -17.44 5.97
CA PHE A 297 3.60 -18.22 6.94
C PHE A 297 5.10 -18.12 6.72
N VAL A 298 5.56 -18.26 5.46
CA VAL A 298 6.98 -18.12 5.11
C VAL A 298 7.50 -16.71 5.45
N PHE A 299 6.72 -15.64 5.17
CA PHE A 299 7.10 -14.28 5.56
C PHE A 299 7.28 -14.14 7.08
N LEU A 300 6.39 -14.73 7.87
CA LEU A 300 6.40 -14.66 9.33
C LEU A 300 7.41 -15.59 10.00
N SER A 301 7.95 -16.56 9.27
CA SER A 301 8.97 -17.48 9.78
C SER A 301 10.34 -16.82 9.99
N THR A 302 10.51 -15.58 9.55
CA THR A 302 11.73 -14.79 9.77
C THR A 302 11.35 -13.44 10.38
N HIS A 303 12.06 -13.04 11.44
CA HIS A 303 11.84 -11.74 12.08
C HIS A 303 11.89 -10.59 11.03
N TYR A 304 10.95 -9.65 11.10
CA TYR A 304 10.76 -8.62 10.06
C TYR A 304 12.01 -7.76 9.79
N ARG A 305 12.88 -7.54 10.79
CA ARG A 305 14.13 -6.80 10.68
C ARG A 305 15.33 -7.62 10.19
N LYS A 306 15.11 -8.86 9.75
CA LYS A 306 16.14 -9.70 9.14
C LYS A 306 15.81 -9.94 7.67
N PRO A 307 16.83 -10.02 6.80
CA PRO A 307 16.63 -10.47 5.44
C PRO A 307 15.90 -11.82 5.43
N MET A 308 14.88 -11.94 4.60
CA MET A 308 14.11 -13.17 4.45
C MET A 308 14.40 -13.79 3.09
N ASP A 309 14.62 -15.09 3.07
CA ASP A 309 14.82 -15.85 1.84
C ASP A 309 13.59 -16.72 1.56
N TRP A 310 12.93 -16.43 0.44
CA TRP A 310 11.87 -17.28 -0.11
C TRP A 310 12.48 -18.47 -0.83
N THR A 311 12.08 -19.68 -0.44
CA THR A 311 12.44 -20.91 -1.13
C THR A 311 11.23 -21.82 -1.31
N ALA A 312 11.22 -22.62 -2.38
CA ALA A 312 10.16 -23.61 -2.61
C ALA A 312 10.12 -24.69 -1.50
N GLU A 313 11.24 -24.96 -0.84
CA GLU A 313 11.31 -25.89 0.29
C GLU A 313 10.54 -25.31 1.50
N LYS A 314 10.80 -24.06 1.89
CA LYS A 314 10.08 -23.39 2.97
C LYS A 314 8.57 -23.33 2.72
N ALA A 315 8.15 -23.08 1.46
CA ALA A 315 6.74 -23.09 1.11
C ALA A 315 6.10 -24.48 1.34
N ARG A 316 6.76 -25.56 0.91
CA ARG A 316 6.28 -26.94 1.14
C ARG A 316 6.22 -27.31 2.62
N GLU A 317 7.20 -26.89 3.41
CA GLU A 317 7.20 -27.10 4.86
C GLU A 317 6.08 -26.32 5.56
N ALA A 318 5.86 -25.07 5.14
CA ALA A 318 4.77 -24.23 5.63
C ALA A 318 3.41 -24.85 5.32
N GLU A 319 3.18 -25.31 4.09
CA GLU A 319 1.95 -25.98 3.66
C GLU A 319 1.66 -27.23 4.48
N LYS A 320 2.67 -28.09 4.67
CA LYS A 320 2.56 -29.29 5.50
C LYS A 320 2.24 -28.96 6.96
N THR A 321 2.80 -27.88 7.48
CA THR A 321 2.56 -27.41 8.84
C THR A 321 1.14 -26.89 9.00
N LEU A 322 0.73 -26.01 8.12
CA LEU A 322 -0.63 -25.42 8.12
C LEU A 322 -1.70 -26.50 7.94
N GLY A 323 -1.48 -27.49 7.07
CA GLY A 323 -2.39 -28.62 6.89
C GLY A 323 -2.59 -29.43 8.19
N LYS A 324 -1.50 -29.67 8.94
CA LYS A 324 -1.60 -30.31 10.25
C LYS A 324 -2.35 -29.47 11.26
N TRP A 325 -2.07 -28.16 11.31
CA TRP A 325 -2.71 -27.24 12.23
C TRP A 325 -4.20 -27.08 11.93
N ARG A 326 -4.60 -27.00 10.66
CA ARG A 326 -6.02 -26.99 10.27
C ARG A 326 -6.76 -28.24 10.71
N ASN A 327 -6.15 -29.43 10.57
CA ASN A 327 -6.75 -30.67 11.05
C ASN A 327 -6.97 -30.66 12.58
N LEU A 328 -6.06 -30.05 13.34
CA LEU A 328 -6.21 -29.89 14.79
C LEU A 328 -7.33 -28.92 15.16
N THR A 329 -7.55 -27.88 14.35
CA THR A 329 -8.49 -26.80 14.65
C THR A 329 -9.85 -26.98 13.98
N ASN A 330 -10.13 -28.11 13.31
CA ASN A 330 -11.44 -28.38 12.68
C ASN A 330 -12.62 -28.25 13.65
N SER A 331 -12.41 -28.45 14.94
CA SER A 331 -13.41 -28.28 16.00
C SER A 331 -13.28 -26.99 16.79
N ALA A 332 -12.38 -26.09 16.39
CA ALA A 332 -12.16 -24.82 17.08
C ALA A 332 -13.39 -23.92 17.05
N ARG A 333 -13.68 -23.27 18.17
CA ARG A 333 -14.80 -22.36 18.37
C ARG A 333 -14.32 -20.91 18.48
N SER A 334 -15.23 -19.97 18.40
CA SER A 334 -14.93 -18.53 18.46
C SER A 334 -14.59 -18.02 19.88
N GLY A 335 -14.53 -18.87 20.91
CA GLY A 335 -14.32 -18.52 22.31
C GLY A 335 -12.90 -18.65 22.86
N GLY A 336 -11.91 -18.97 22.00
CA GLY A 336 -10.51 -19.12 22.42
C GLY A 336 -9.86 -17.80 22.79
N ARG A 337 -8.86 -17.86 23.67
CA ARG A 337 -8.01 -16.74 24.06
C ARG A 337 -6.59 -16.97 23.57
N ALA A 338 -5.97 -15.91 23.07
CA ALA A 338 -4.55 -16.03 22.70
C ALA A 338 -3.69 -16.45 23.89
N ASP A 339 -2.81 -17.44 23.68
CA ASP A 339 -1.87 -17.90 24.69
C ASP A 339 -0.95 -16.74 25.14
N PRO A 340 -0.83 -16.47 26.46
CA PRO A 340 0.01 -15.39 26.94
C PRO A 340 1.47 -15.48 26.51
N ARG A 341 2.00 -16.68 26.25
CA ARG A 341 3.38 -16.86 25.76
C ARG A 341 3.51 -16.42 24.31
N VAL A 342 2.51 -16.71 23.46
CA VAL A 342 2.46 -16.23 22.07
C VAL A 342 2.34 -14.70 22.05
N LEU A 343 1.48 -14.13 22.89
CA LEU A 343 1.37 -12.68 23.06
C LEU A 343 2.70 -12.04 23.48
N ALA A 344 3.41 -12.67 24.46
CA ALA A 344 4.71 -12.18 24.92
C ALA A 344 5.74 -12.11 23.78
N MET A 345 5.72 -13.08 22.87
CA MET A 345 6.59 -13.04 21.67
C MET A 345 6.21 -11.89 20.73
N LEU A 346 4.92 -11.67 20.50
CA LEU A 346 4.47 -10.58 19.63
C LEU A 346 4.71 -9.20 20.28
N TYR A 347 4.60 -9.09 21.60
CA TYR A 347 4.96 -7.86 22.34
C TYR A 347 6.45 -7.54 22.26
N ASP A 348 7.30 -8.51 22.00
CA ASP A 348 8.74 -8.32 21.91
C ASP A 348 9.18 -8.08 20.44
N ASP A 349 8.85 -6.90 19.94
CA ASP A 349 9.25 -6.43 18.60
C ASP A 349 8.74 -7.36 17.47
N LEU A 350 7.48 -7.79 17.57
CA LEU A 350 6.85 -8.68 16.59
C LEU A 350 7.69 -9.95 16.33
N ASN A 351 8.14 -10.63 17.36
CA ASN A 351 8.90 -11.88 17.23
C ASN A 351 7.99 -13.03 16.75
N THR A 352 7.57 -12.94 15.49
CA THR A 352 6.67 -13.91 14.83
C THR A 352 7.31 -15.31 14.74
N TRP A 353 8.62 -15.37 14.57
CA TRP A 353 9.33 -16.65 14.58
C TRP A 353 9.21 -17.37 15.94
N GLY A 354 9.40 -16.65 17.05
CA GLY A 354 9.19 -17.18 18.41
C GLY A 354 7.73 -17.59 18.63
N ALA A 355 6.78 -16.79 18.16
CA ALA A 355 5.35 -17.09 18.24
C ALA A 355 5.01 -18.38 17.46
N ILE A 356 5.52 -18.56 16.24
CA ILE A 356 5.35 -19.77 15.42
C ILE A 356 5.97 -21.00 16.14
N SER A 357 7.14 -20.83 16.77
CA SER A 357 7.78 -21.92 17.52
C SER A 357 6.89 -22.40 18.69
N LEU A 358 6.27 -21.46 19.41
CA LEU A 358 5.30 -21.80 20.47
C LEU A 358 4.04 -22.48 19.91
N LEU A 359 3.54 -22.03 18.75
CA LEU A 359 2.43 -22.72 18.10
C LEU A 359 2.77 -24.18 17.73
N HIS A 360 4.01 -24.45 17.31
CA HIS A 360 4.46 -25.84 17.09
C HIS A 360 4.42 -26.66 18.39
N GLU A 361 4.84 -26.09 19.51
CA GLU A 361 4.80 -26.78 20.83
C GLU A 361 3.34 -27.02 21.25
N MET A 362 2.47 -26.03 21.12
CA MET A 362 1.04 -26.17 21.43
C MET A 362 0.39 -27.24 20.56
N ALA A 363 0.62 -27.21 19.23
CA ALA A 363 0.11 -28.23 18.31
C ALA A 363 0.57 -29.64 18.69
N LYS A 364 1.83 -29.81 19.08
CA LYS A 364 2.36 -31.10 19.56
C LYS A 364 1.66 -31.53 20.86
N SER A 365 1.50 -30.63 21.84
CA SER A 365 0.78 -30.92 23.09
C SER A 365 -0.64 -31.42 22.83
N ILE A 366 -1.39 -30.71 21.96
CA ILE A 366 -2.75 -31.10 21.57
C ILE A 366 -2.76 -32.51 20.93
N GLN A 367 -1.79 -32.81 20.03
CA GLN A 367 -1.69 -34.12 19.39
C GLN A 367 -1.39 -35.24 20.40
N ASP A 368 -0.50 -35.00 21.36
CA ASP A 368 -0.17 -35.96 22.38
C ASP A 368 -1.36 -36.19 23.35
N CYS A 369 -2.11 -35.14 23.68
CA CYS A 369 -3.32 -35.21 24.52
C CYS A 369 -4.52 -35.86 23.80
N GLN A 370 -4.64 -35.80 22.46
CA GLN A 370 -5.69 -36.49 21.70
C GLN A 370 -5.73 -37.99 21.92
N ARG A 371 -4.62 -38.57 22.42
CA ARG A 371 -4.56 -39.97 22.80
C ARG A 371 -5.24 -40.29 24.14
N VAL A 372 -5.55 -39.26 24.95
CA VAL A 372 -6.13 -39.39 26.30
C VAL A 372 -7.46 -38.63 26.43
N GLN A 373 -7.47 -37.35 26.24
CA GLN A 373 -8.68 -36.50 26.21
C GLN A 373 -8.25 -35.06 25.83
N VAL A 374 -8.71 -34.53 24.69
CA VAL A 374 -8.41 -33.16 24.30
C VAL A 374 -9.34 -32.20 25.04
N HIS A 375 -8.78 -31.20 25.72
CA HIS A 375 -9.54 -30.09 26.21
C HIS A 375 -9.88 -29.15 25.06
N GLN A 376 -11.14 -29.01 24.72
CA GLN A 376 -11.62 -28.12 23.63
C GLN A 376 -11.04 -26.70 23.75
N GLN A 377 -10.84 -26.23 24.98
CA GLN A 377 -10.25 -24.91 25.24
C GLN A 377 -8.82 -24.76 24.68
N GLU A 378 -7.98 -25.82 24.72
CA GLU A 378 -6.62 -25.79 24.19
C GLU A 378 -6.62 -25.63 22.65
N VAL A 379 -7.59 -26.26 21.97
CA VAL A 379 -7.77 -26.12 20.53
C VAL A 379 -8.25 -24.71 20.18
N ASP A 380 -9.19 -24.19 20.96
CA ASP A 380 -9.74 -22.84 20.76
C ASP A 380 -8.66 -21.77 20.99
N ASP A 381 -7.83 -21.91 22.05
CA ASP A 381 -6.73 -21.00 22.38
C ASP A 381 -5.60 -21.06 21.35
N PHE A 382 -5.29 -22.25 20.83
CA PHE A 382 -4.35 -22.44 19.74
C PHE A 382 -4.80 -21.68 18.48
N ALA A 383 -6.07 -21.87 18.07
CA ALA A 383 -6.64 -21.18 16.92
C ALA A 383 -6.64 -19.65 17.11
N ALA A 384 -7.05 -19.18 18.30
CA ALA A 384 -7.04 -17.75 18.63
C ALA A 384 -5.62 -17.17 18.57
N SER A 385 -4.60 -17.91 19.05
CA SER A 385 -3.20 -17.50 19.00
C SER A 385 -2.66 -17.39 17.56
N ALA A 386 -3.01 -18.35 16.69
CA ALA A 386 -2.63 -18.34 15.29
C ALA A 386 -3.28 -17.17 14.52
N ARG A 387 -4.55 -16.87 14.81
CA ARG A 387 -5.31 -15.77 14.18
C ARG A 387 -4.74 -14.39 14.48
N LEU A 388 -4.04 -14.18 15.60
CA LEU A 388 -3.29 -12.94 15.85
C LEU A 388 -2.24 -12.65 14.78
N MET A 389 -1.73 -13.70 14.13
CA MET A 389 -0.79 -13.57 13.02
C MET A 389 -1.48 -13.75 11.66
N GLY A 390 -2.83 -13.76 11.60
CA GLY A 390 -3.62 -13.99 10.40
C GLY A 390 -3.41 -15.39 9.80
N LEU A 391 -3.11 -16.36 10.63
CA LEU A 391 -3.02 -17.78 10.29
C LEU A 391 -4.29 -18.50 10.78
N LEU A 392 -4.70 -19.55 10.09
CA LEU A 392 -5.87 -20.35 10.40
C LEU A 392 -7.20 -19.53 10.45
N GLU A 393 -7.26 -18.46 9.67
CA GLU A 393 -8.48 -17.72 9.48
C GLU A 393 -9.51 -18.56 8.71
N ASP A 394 -10.78 -18.33 9.01
CA ASP A 394 -11.87 -18.92 8.22
C ASP A 394 -11.93 -18.23 6.85
N ASN A 395 -12.18 -19.00 5.79
CA ASN A 395 -12.26 -18.48 4.41
C ASN A 395 -13.31 -17.35 4.24
N ALA A 396 -14.26 -17.22 5.15
CA ALA A 396 -15.25 -16.14 5.18
C ALA A 396 -14.67 -14.78 5.61
N VAL A 397 -13.55 -14.74 6.34
CA VAL A 397 -12.87 -13.50 6.74
C VAL A 397 -11.97 -12.96 5.62
N MET A 398 -11.60 -13.82 4.67
CA MET A 398 -10.83 -13.47 3.47
C MET A 398 -11.72 -12.84 2.39
N GLY A 399 -12.61 -11.92 2.77
CA GLY A 399 -13.49 -11.20 1.86
C GLY A 399 -12.70 -10.44 0.79
N SER A 400 -13.24 -10.38 -0.42
CA SER A 400 -12.69 -9.53 -1.48
C SER A 400 -12.67 -8.08 -1.00
N TRP A 401 -11.49 -7.48 -0.97
CA TRP A 401 -11.36 -6.05 -0.75
C TRP A 401 -11.82 -5.35 -2.03
N ILE A 402 -12.93 -4.66 -1.94
CA ILE A 402 -13.39 -3.81 -3.03
C ILE A 402 -12.94 -2.39 -2.68
N PHE A 403 -12.21 -1.79 -3.59
CA PHE A 403 -11.84 -0.39 -3.51
C PHE A 403 -13.08 0.47 -3.85
N ASP A 404 -13.46 1.41 -2.99
CA ASP A 404 -14.68 2.22 -3.19
C ASP A 404 -14.68 2.97 -4.54
N GLY A 405 -13.52 3.40 -5.03
CA GLY A 405 -13.37 3.95 -6.39
C GLY A 405 -13.31 2.90 -7.51
N ALA A 406 -12.99 1.62 -7.23
CA ALA A 406 -13.01 0.57 -8.24
C ALA A 406 -14.43 0.11 -8.56
N VAL A 407 -15.36 0.23 -7.61
CA VAL A 407 -16.79 -0.03 -7.85
C VAL A 407 -17.34 0.96 -8.86
N GLU A 408 -17.00 2.25 -8.75
CA GLU A 408 -17.39 3.26 -9.75
C GLU A 408 -16.72 3.02 -11.10
N ILE A 409 -15.44 2.66 -11.12
CA ILE A 409 -14.68 2.42 -12.37
C ILE A 409 -15.08 1.09 -13.01
N LEU A 410 -15.29 0.02 -12.24
CA LEU A 410 -15.77 -1.27 -12.77
C LEU A 410 -17.24 -1.19 -13.18
N ALA A 411 -18.07 -0.45 -12.44
CA ALA A 411 -19.45 -0.17 -12.85
C ALA A 411 -19.48 0.71 -14.10
N SER A 412 -18.58 1.69 -14.24
CA SER A 412 -18.47 2.49 -15.45
C SER A 412 -17.94 1.68 -16.64
N LYS A 413 -17.00 0.76 -16.44
CA LYS A 413 -16.51 -0.14 -17.49
C LYS A 413 -17.60 -1.08 -17.99
N ALA A 414 -18.32 -1.74 -17.09
CA ALA A 414 -19.48 -2.56 -17.45
C ALA A 414 -20.60 -1.73 -18.13
N THR A 415 -20.79 -0.50 -17.69
CA THR A 415 -21.72 0.45 -18.30
C THR A 415 -21.26 0.85 -19.70
N ILE A 416 -19.97 1.13 -19.90
CA ILE A 416 -19.39 1.47 -21.20
C ILE A 416 -19.46 0.27 -22.15
N GLU A 417 -19.16 -0.95 -21.69
CA GLU A 417 -19.29 -2.18 -22.51
C GLU A 417 -20.75 -2.41 -22.95
N ASN A 418 -21.71 -2.20 -22.05
CA ASN A 418 -23.14 -2.25 -22.39
C ASN A 418 -23.54 -1.14 -23.36
N LEU A 419 -22.99 0.08 -23.20
CA LEU A 419 -23.24 1.20 -24.11
C LEU A 419 -22.60 1.00 -25.48
N VAL A 420 -21.44 0.33 -25.59
CA VAL A 420 -20.84 -0.09 -26.88
C VAL A 420 -21.78 -1.04 -27.60
N ALA A 421 -22.35 -2.01 -26.91
CA ALA A 421 -23.32 -2.95 -27.50
C ALA A 421 -24.58 -2.19 -27.93
N HIS A 422 -25.17 -1.35 -27.08
CA HIS A 422 -26.36 -0.56 -27.38
C HIS A 422 -26.12 0.42 -28.54
N PHE A 423 -24.99 1.11 -28.58
CA PHE A 423 -24.63 2.02 -29.66
C PHE A 423 -24.43 1.25 -30.98
N SER A 424 -23.83 0.07 -30.95
CA SER A 424 -23.63 -0.79 -32.13
C SER A 424 -24.96 -1.28 -32.71
N ASP A 425 -25.89 -1.69 -31.84
CA ASP A 425 -27.24 -2.11 -32.24
C ASP A 425 -28.04 -0.94 -32.83
N ALA A 426 -28.00 0.24 -32.20
CA ALA A 426 -28.64 1.45 -32.72
C ALA A 426 -28.07 1.82 -34.10
N ARG A 427 -26.77 1.69 -34.31
CA ARG A 427 -26.11 1.95 -35.60
C ARG A 427 -26.55 0.95 -36.68
N LEU A 428 -26.59 -0.33 -36.35
CA LEU A 428 -27.07 -1.36 -37.30
C LEU A 428 -28.50 -1.08 -37.72
N LYS A 429 -29.38 -0.79 -36.77
CA LYS A 429 -30.78 -0.45 -37.05
C LYS A 429 -30.91 0.83 -37.88
N ALA A 430 -30.09 1.85 -37.59
CA ALA A 430 -30.05 3.11 -38.35
C ALA A 430 -29.60 2.88 -39.81
N MET A 431 -28.68 1.96 -40.04
CA MET A 431 -28.26 1.60 -41.40
C MET A 431 -29.38 0.91 -42.24
N GLU A 432 -30.24 0.13 -41.58
CA GLU A 432 -31.41 -0.52 -42.20
C GLU A 432 -32.55 0.47 -42.45
N THR A 433 -32.90 1.27 -41.42
CA THR A 433 -34.09 2.14 -41.47
C THR A 433 -33.80 3.52 -42.09
N LYS A 434 -32.54 3.92 -42.25
CA LYS A 434 -32.07 5.25 -42.62
C LYS A 434 -32.42 6.35 -41.60
N ASP A 435 -32.79 5.99 -40.39
CA ASP A 435 -33.04 6.92 -39.26
C ASP A 435 -31.88 6.85 -38.25
N PHE A 436 -31.09 7.91 -38.16
CA PHE A 436 -29.90 8.04 -37.29
C PHE A 436 -30.19 8.80 -36.02
N SER A 437 -31.43 9.17 -35.74
CA SER A 437 -31.79 10.02 -34.57
C SER A 437 -31.33 9.44 -33.25
N GLU A 438 -31.39 8.13 -33.02
CA GLU A 438 -30.94 7.47 -31.81
C GLU A 438 -29.40 7.42 -31.70
N VAL A 439 -28.72 7.21 -32.83
CA VAL A 439 -27.23 7.25 -32.87
C VAL A 439 -26.72 8.63 -32.52
N ASP A 440 -27.34 9.69 -33.04
CA ASP A 440 -26.97 11.07 -32.76
C ASP A 440 -27.26 11.44 -31.30
N ARG A 441 -28.39 10.97 -30.74
CA ARG A 441 -28.74 11.14 -29.32
C ARG A 441 -27.70 10.49 -28.40
N LEU A 442 -27.36 9.22 -28.65
CA LEU A 442 -26.38 8.49 -27.87
C LEU A 442 -24.98 9.12 -27.97
N LYS A 443 -24.59 9.55 -29.17
CA LYS A 443 -23.30 10.20 -29.40
C LYS A 443 -23.20 11.52 -28.65
N SER A 444 -24.24 12.36 -28.68
CA SER A 444 -24.27 13.63 -27.95
C SER A 444 -24.13 13.40 -26.44
N ALA A 445 -24.93 12.49 -25.88
CA ALA A 445 -24.94 12.20 -24.47
C ALA A 445 -23.61 11.56 -23.97
N LEU A 446 -22.97 10.73 -24.77
CA LEU A 446 -21.63 10.19 -24.49
C LEU A 446 -20.56 11.29 -24.50
N THR A 447 -20.63 12.21 -25.48
CA THR A 447 -19.71 13.34 -25.57
C THR A 447 -19.89 14.30 -24.38
N ASP A 448 -21.14 14.56 -23.97
CA ASP A 448 -21.46 15.38 -22.79
C ASP A 448 -20.99 14.74 -21.47
N ALA A 449 -20.85 13.41 -21.44
CA ALA A 449 -20.28 12.67 -20.33
C ALA A 449 -18.74 12.56 -20.40
N GLY A 450 -18.08 13.21 -21.37
CA GLY A 450 -16.64 13.16 -21.54
C GLY A 450 -16.12 11.86 -22.19
N VAL A 451 -16.96 11.16 -22.97
CA VAL A 451 -16.60 9.95 -23.72
C VAL A 451 -16.40 10.26 -25.19
N GLU A 452 -15.22 10.00 -25.71
CA GLU A 452 -14.96 10.07 -27.15
C GLU A 452 -15.55 8.85 -27.89
N VAL A 453 -16.37 9.09 -28.91
CA VAL A 453 -16.99 8.04 -29.71
C VAL A 453 -16.22 7.87 -31.02
N ARG A 454 -15.47 6.79 -31.14
CA ARG A 454 -14.72 6.42 -32.35
C ARG A 454 -15.49 5.37 -33.15
N MET A 455 -15.80 5.71 -34.39
CA MET A 455 -16.52 4.83 -35.30
C MET A 455 -15.66 4.41 -36.48
N SER A 456 -15.55 3.12 -36.74
CA SER A 456 -14.86 2.54 -37.91
C SER A 456 -15.75 1.59 -38.68
N LYS A 457 -15.22 1.01 -39.75
CA LYS A 457 -15.90 -0.07 -40.46
C LYS A 457 -15.98 -1.37 -39.64
N GLU A 458 -15.08 -1.51 -38.69
CA GLU A 458 -14.94 -2.73 -37.85
C GLU A 458 -15.80 -2.66 -36.59
N GLY A 459 -16.24 -1.45 -36.16
CA GLY A 459 -17.09 -1.31 -34.97
C GLY A 459 -17.14 0.10 -34.41
N VAL A 460 -17.60 0.17 -33.15
CA VAL A 460 -17.67 1.37 -32.32
C VAL A 460 -16.77 1.19 -31.10
N GLU A 461 -15.95 2.15 -30.81
CA GLU A 461 -15.11 2.22 -29.62
C GLU A 461 -15.49 3.47 -28.81
N LEU A 462 -15.69 3.31 -27.52
CA LEU A 462 -15.99 4.37 -26.57
C LEU A 462 -14.79 4.57 -25.64
N VAL A 463 -14.16 5.75 -25.72
CA VAL A 463 -12.93 6.05 -24.96
C VAL A 463 -13.23 7.17 -23.95
N PRO A 464 -13.20 6.89 -22.62
CA PRO A 464 -13.31 7.92 -21.60
C PRO A 464 -12.17 8.95 -21.70
N GLY A 465 -12.53 10.24 -21.75
CA GLY A 465 -11.59 11.34 -21.73
C GLY A 465 -11.22 11.78 -20.30
N PRO A 466 -10.35 12.80 -20.17
CA PRO A 466 -9.92 13.30 -18.87
C PRO A 466 -11.06 13.95 -18.05
N ASP A 467 -12.11 14.45 -18.71
CA ASP A 467 -13.30 15.05 -18.09
C ASP A 467 -14.48 14.08 -17.97
N PHE A 468 -14.19 12.77 -17.97
CA PHE A 468 -15.22 11.73 -17.92
C PHE A 468 -15.98 11.74 -16.59
N ASP A 469 -17.31 11.87 -16.68
CA ASP A 469 -18.25 11.85 -15.55
C ASP A 469 -19.18 10.63 -15.66
N PRO A 470 -18.94 9.54 -14.90
CA PRO A 470 -19.74 8.32 -14.95
C PRO A 470 -21.19 8.53 -14.51
N ALA A 471 -21.47 9.53 -13.66
CA ALA A 471 -22.83 9.82 -13.20
C ALA A 471 -23.76 10.25 -14.33
N LYS A 472 -23.21 10.88 -15.38
CA LYS A 472 -23.97 11.30 -16.57
C LYS A 472 -24.36 10.13 -17.47
N LEU A 473 -23.72 8.96 -17.33
CA LEU A 473 -24.05 7.77 -18.09
C LEU A 473 -25.27 7.01 -17.53
N GLU A 474 -25.67 7.25 -16.28
CA GLU A 474 -26.83 6.58 -15.68
C GLU A 474 -28.13 6.88 -16.42
N ALA A 475 -28.23 8.06 -17.03
CA ALA A 475 -29.39 8.47 -17.84
C ALA A 475 -29.47 7.75 -19.22
N LEU A 476 -28.45 6.96 -19.57
CA LEU A 476 -28.36 6.23 -20.85
C LEU A 476 -28.59 4.71 -20.69
N LYS A 477 -28.85 4.26 -19.47
CA LYS A 477 -29.19 2.85 -19.16
C LYS A 477 -30.59 2.47 -19.61
#